data_c969c7e84a98ef66e2ca4ebb5f62f26f
#
_entry.id   c969c7e84a98ef66e2ca4ebb5f62f26f
#
_cell.length_a   1.000
_cell.length_b   1.000
_cell.length_c   1.000
_cell.angle_alpha   90.00
_cell.angle_beta   90.00
_cell.angle_gamma   90.00
#
_symmetry.space_group_name_H-M   'P 1'
#
loop_
_entity.id
_entity.type
_entity.pdbx_description
1 polymer ?
#
loop_
_entity_poly.entity_id
_entity_poly.type
_entity_poly.pdbx_seq_one_letter_code
_entity_poly.pdbx_strand_id
1 'polypeptide(L)'
;MQAEPGDDPLLPTSSSTPDAPALRPTAAPAHRWGLGAFVLVELVYLLSSTLLALVVASAGPRSAALISLAVAAPTVIAAGLAVFITMRRGNGPRTDLRLSGTWRDVRLGLVFGLGGLVVSVPASMLYASITGPDANSALYKVFGDVRASWPWAVAVFIVVVFVGPLCEEILYRGLLWGALERRWGQWVALVVSTAVFALAHFEFTRAPLLLVIAVPIALARLYSGGLWASIVAHQVTNLLPGLVLMLILTGTMPAS
;
A
#
# COMPACT_ATOMS: atom_id res chain seq x y z
N MET A 1 22.66 84.50 41.59
CA MET A 1 21.57 84.47 40.61
C MET A 1 21.42 83.05 40.16
N GLN A 2 20.54 82.34 40.89
CA GLN A 2 20.29 80.92 40.76
C GLN A 2 19.20 80.70 39.74
N ALA A 3 19.41 79.80 38.78
CA ALA A 3 18.42 79.33 37.81
C ALA A 3 17.82 78.01 38.35
N GLU A 4 16.50 77.96 38.46
CA GLU A 4 15.74 76.76 38.84
C GLU A 4 15.75 75.77 37.67
N PRO A 5 15.71 74.42 37.99
CA PRO A 5 15.53 73.40 36.98
C PRO A 5 14.06 73.20 36.63
N GLY A 6 13.80 73.16 35.30
CA GLY A 6 12.47 72.94 34.74
C GLY A 6 11.91 71.56 34.96
N ASP A 7 10.62 71.51 35.20
CA ASP A 7 9.80 70.29 35.29
C ASP A 7 9.78 69.53 33.96
N ASP A 8 10.18 68.25 34.03
CA ASP A 8 10.11 67.28 32.93
C ASP A 8 8.69 66.67 32.92
N PRO A 9 7.96 66.69 31.77
CA PRO A 9 6.60 66.10 31.76
C PRO A 9 6.67 64.59 31.74
N LEU A 10 6.01 63.98 32.70
CA LEU A 10 5.82 62.56 32.89
C LEU A 10 5.25 61.90 31.61
N LEU A 11 5.99 60.98 31.02
CA LEU A 11 5.54 60.11 29.94
C LEU A 11 4.40 59.21 30.45
N PRO A 12 3.34 59.00 29.66
CA PRO A 12 2.25 58.11 30.06
C PRO A 12 2.74 56.68 30.15
N THR A 13 2.48 56.04 31.33
CA THR A 13 2.71 54.62 31.59
C THR A 13 1.96 53.76 30.57
N SER A 14 2.69 52.96 29.82
CA SER A 14 2.11 51.96 28.91
C SER A 14 1.20 51.02 29.67
N SER A 15 -0.09 51.10 29.39
CA SER A 15 -1.07 50.11 29.85
C SER A 15 -0.73 48.75 29.18
N SER A 16 -0.22 47.82 29.97
CA SER A 16 -0.06 46.43 29.56
C SER A 16 -1.44 45.87 29.30
N THR A 17 -1.78 45.67 28.03
CA THR A 17 -2.91 44.83 27.61
C THR A 17 -2.69 43.43 28.19
N PRO A 18 -3.69 42.81 28.83
CA PRO A 18 -3.58 41.44 29.30
C PRO A 18 -3.32 40.56 28.09
N ASP A 19 -2.24 39.78 28.12
CA ASP A 19 -1.93 38.75 27.12
C ASP A 19 -3.16 37.88 26.92
N ALA A 20 -3.70 37.89 25.70
CA ALA A 20 -4.75 36.95 25.33
C ALA A 20 -4.22 35.51 25.56
N PRO A 21 -4.98 34.63 26.19
CA PRO A 21 -4.51 33.28 26.45
C PRO A 21 -4.15 32.61 25.13
N ALA A 22 -2.88 32.28 24.97
CA ALA A 22 -2.39 31.54 23.82
C ALA A 22 -3.24 30.27 23.68
N LEU A 23 -3.96 30.15 22.56
CA LEU A 23 -4.72 28.95 22.22
C LEU A 23 -3.73 27.76 22.24
N ARG A 24 -3.82 26.93 23.28
CA ARG A 24 -3.04 25.69 23.33
C ARG A 24 -3.41 24.89 22.07
N PRO A 25 -2.43 24.42 21.29
CA PRO A 25 -2.70 23.54 20.16
C PRO A 25 -3.55 22.38 20.69
N THR A 26 -4.74 22.19 20.15
CA THR A 26 -5.57 21.03 20.48
C THR A 26 -4.75 19.80 20.15
N ALA A 27 -4.40 19.01 21.17
CA ALA A 27 -3.66 17.77 20.99
C ALA A 27 -4.39 16.94 19.92
N ALA A 28 -3.66 16.49 18.91
CA ALA A 28 -4.23 15.63 17.88
C ALA A 28 -4.90 14.44 18.57
N PRO A 29 -6.15 14.08 18.18
CA PRO A 29 -6.85 13.00 18.82
C PRO A 29 -6.02 11.73 18.81
N ALA A 30 -5.89 11.08 19.97
CA ALA A 30 -5.08 9.88 20.11
C ALA A 30 -5.57 8.80 19.14
N HIS A 31 -4.66 8.23 18.35
CA HIS A 31 -4.97 7.09 17.51
C HIS A 31 -5.47 5.91 18.36
N ARG A 32 -6.67 5.44 18.10
CA ARG A 32 -7.28 4.29 18.78
C ARG A 32 -7.21 3.02 17.94
N TRP A 33 -6.28 2.94 17.01
CA TRP A 33 -6.00 1.76 16.20
C TRP A 33 -4.49 1.46 16.17
N GLY A 34 -4.13 0.20 15.95
CA GLY A 34 -2.75 -0.26 15.95
C GLY A 34 -2.65 -1.64 15.30
N LEU A 35 -1.71 -2.47 15.73
CA LEU A 35 -1.49 -3.81 15.17
C LEU A 35 -2.75 -4.69 15.21
N GLY A 36 -3.59 -4.58 16.25
CA GLY A 36 -4.85 -5.32 16.32
C GLY A 36 -5.81 -4.98 15.18
N ALA A 37 -5.79 -3.73 14.67
CA ALA A 37 -6.56 -3.34 13.50
C ALA A 37 -6.05 -4.03 12.23
N PHE A 38 -4.72 -4.12 12.04
CA PHE A 38 -4.13 -4.86 10.94
C PHE A 38 -4.48 -6.35 11.00
N VAL A 39 -4.32 -6.98 12.16
CA VAL A 39 -4.67 -8.41 12.34
C VAL A 39 -6.15 -8.65 12.01
N LEU A 40 -7.05 -7.78 12.45
CA LEU A 40 -8.48 -7.90 12.12
C LEU A 40 -8.71 -7.80 10.60
N VAL A 41 -8.09 -6.83 9.93
CA VAL A 41 -8.22 -6.63 8.49
C VAL A 41 -7.67 -7.84 7.72
N GLU A 42 -6.51 -8.36 8.14
CA GLU A 42 -5.89 -9.54 7.53
C GLU A 42 -6.75 -10.80 7.72
N LEU A 43 -7.33 -10.99 8.89
CA LEU A 43 -8.28 -12.10 9.14
C LEU A 43 -9.53 -11.99 8.23
N VAL A 44 -10.08 -10.79 8.05
CA VAL A 44 -11.20 -10.57 7.12
C VAL A 44 -10.79 -10.86 5.68
N TYR A 45 -9.59 -10.45 5.29
CA TYR A 45 -9.01 -10.78 3.97
C TYR A 45 -8.92 -12.30 3.77
N LEU A 46 -8.30 -13.03 4.71
CA LEU A 46 -8.12 -14.47 4.63
C LEU A 46 -9.45 -15.23 4.61
N LEU A 47 -10.37 -14.87 5.49
CA LEU A 47 -11.70 -15.51 5.56
C LEU A 47 -12.50 -15.27 4.28
N SER A 48 -12.53 -14.03 3.76
CA SER A 48 -13.24 -13.73 2.52
C SER A 48 -12.59 -14.39 1.30
N SER A 49 -11.25 -14.45 1.25
CA SER A 49 -10.51 -15.16 0.20
C SER A 49 -10.81 -16.64 0.20
N THR A 50 -10.78 -17.28 1.38
CA THR A 50 -11.10 -18.71 1.53
C THR A 50 -12.54 -19.01 1.14
N LEU A 51 -13.49 -18.19 1.60
CA LEU A 51 -14.91 -18.37 1.27
C LEU A 51 -15.14 -18.27 -0.25
N LEU A 52 -14.58 -17.23 -0.90
CA LEU A 52 -14.73 -17.06 -2.33
C LEU A 52 -14.01 -18.15 -3.14
N ALA A 53 -12.85 -18.62 -2.68
CA ALA A 53 -12.17 -19.77 -3.29
C ALA A 53 -13.03 -21.04 -3.25
N LEU A 54 -13.70 -21.32 -2.12
CA LEU A 54 -14.65 -22.43 -1.98
C LEU A 54 -15.86 -22.26 -2.92
N VAL A 55 -16.41 -21.05 -3.04
CA VAL A 55 -17.50 -20.76 -3.99
C VAL A 55 -17.05 -21.00 -5.43
N VAL A 56 -15.86 -20.54 -5.81
CA VAL A 56 -15.29 -20.81 -7.16
C VAL A 56 -15.10 -22.30 -7.40
N ALA A 57 -14.58 -23.02 -6.41
CA ALA A 57 -14.37 -24.47 -6.51
C ALA A 57 -15.67 -25.26 -6.68
N SER A 58 -16.78 -24.79 -6.10
CA SER A 58 -18.11 -25.44 -6.17
C SER A 58 -18.93 -25.03 -7.40
N ALA A 59 -18.56 -23.95 -8.09
CA ALA A 59 -19.39 -23.35 -9.16
C ALA A 59 -19.27 -24.03 -10.55
N GLY A 60 -18.49 -25.11 -10.68
CA GLY A 60 -18.31 -25.82 -11.96
C GLY A 60 -17.27 -25.15 -12.87
N PRO A 61 -17.52 -25.00 -14.20
CA PRO A 61 -16.50 -24.51 -15.13
C PRO A 61 -15.91 -23.15 -14.74
N ARG A 62 -14.61 -23.02 -14.81
CA ARG A 62 -13.87 -21.81 -14.41
C ARG A 62 -14.24 -20.63 -15.29
N SER A 63 -15.00 -19.67 -14.74
CA SER A 63 -15.34 -18.40 -15.39
C SER A 63 -14.29 -17.34 -15.02
N ALA A 64 -13.72 -16.65 -16.02
CA ALA A 64 -12.80 -15.54 -15.79
C ALA A 64 -13.41 -14.45 -14.89
N ALA A 65 -14.71 -14.18 -15.03
CA ALA A 65 -15.45 -13.22 -14.21
C ALA A 65 -15.49 -13.62 -12.74
N LEU A 66 -15.83 -14.89 -12.46
CA LEU A 66 -15.94 -15.40 -11.10
C LEU A 66 -14.57 -15.44 -10.41
N ILE A 67 -13.53 -15.87 -11.13
CA ILE A 67 -12.16 -15.89 -10.61
C ILE A 67 -11.67 -14.47 -10.34
N SER A 68 -11.91 -13.53 -11.27
CA SER A 68 -11.53 -12.12 -11.08
C SER A 68 -12.21 -11.50 -9.85
N LEU A 69 -13.48 -11.80 -9.63
CA LEU A 69 -14.22 -11.38 -8.45
C LEU A 69 -13.61 -11.99 -7.18
N ALA A 70 -13.28 -13.28 -7.21
CA ALA A 70 -12.71 -13.99 -6.05
C ALA A 70 -11.31 -13.48 -5.68
N VAL A 71 -10.55 -12.99 -6.65
CA VAL A 71 -9.24 -12.37 -6.41
C VAL A 71 -9.39 -10.91 -5.93
N ALA A 72 -10.26 -10.12 -6.57
CA ALA A 72 -10.38 -8.70 -6.29
C ALA A 72 -11.19 -8.38 -5.03
N ALA A 73 -12.31 -9.06 -4.79
CA ALA A 73 -13.24 -8.69 -3.74
C ALA A 73 -12.64 -8.75 -2.33
N PRO A 74 -11.87 -9.79 -1.93
CA PRO A 74 -11.26 -9.85 -0.60
C PRO A 74 -10.32 -8.67 -0.33
N THR A 75 -9.50 -8.32 -1.32
CA THR A 75 -8.52 -7.22 -1.20
C THR A 75 -9.23 -5.87 -1.08
N VAL A 76 -10.28 -5.66 -1.86
CA VAL A 76 -11.11 -4.44 -1.79
C VAL A 76 -11.86 -4.33 -0.46
N ILE A 77 -12.44 -5.44 0.03
CA ILE A 77 -13.11 -5.50 1.33
C ILE A 77 -12.13 -5.16 2.45
N ALA A 78 -10.95 -5.77 2.45
CA ALA A 78 -9.92 -5.53 3.44
C ALA A 78 -9.42 -4.06 3.42
N ALA A 79 -9.12 -3.51 2.24
CA ALA A 79 -8.73 -2.12 2.10
C ALA A 79 -9.86 -1.15 2.53
N GLY A 80 -11.10 -1.44 2.18
CA GLY A 80 -12.27 -0.69 2.64
C GLY A 80 -12.42 -0.71 4.17
N LEU A 81 -12.19 -1.86 4.80
CA LEU A 81 -12.20 -2.00 6.25
C LEU A 81 -11.05 -1.21 6.91
N ALA A 82 -9.84 -1.23 6.32
CA ALA A 82 -8.72 -0.43 6.79
C ALA A 82 -9.03 1.08 6.76
N VAL A 83 -9.60 1.56 5.64
CA VAL A 83 -10.05 2.94 5.50
C VAL A 83 -11.14 3.26 6.53
N PHE A 84 -12.13 2.40 6.69
CA PHE A 84 -13.22 2.57 7.67
C PHE A 84 -12.69 2.67 9.11
N ILE A 85 -11.73 1.82 9.50
CA ILE A 85 -11.12 1.86 10.83
C ILE A 85 -10.43 3.20 11.06
N THR A 86 -9.64 3.69 10.09
CA THR A 86 -8.95 4.98 10.23
C THR A 86 -9.92 6.16 10.27
N MET A 87 -11.07 6.08 9.60
CA MET A 87 -12.14 7.09 9.70
C MET A 87 -12.82 7.10 11.07
N ARG A 88 -13.03 5.93 11.68
CA ARG A 88 -13.80 5.80 12.93
C ARG A 88 -12.95 5.86 14.19
N ARG A 89 -11.69 5.40 14.10
CA ARG A 89 -10.78 5.26 15.25
C ARG A 89 -9.48 6.03 15.11
N GLY A 90 -9.36 6.88 14.08
CA GLY A 90 -8.19 7.70 13.81
C GLY A 90 -8.55 9.09 13.33
N ASN A 91 -7.61 9.70 12.61
CA ASN A 91 -7.71 11.04 12.02
C ASN A 91 -8.11 11.01 10.55
N GLY A 92 -8.63 9.89 10.07
CA GLY A 92 -9.02 9.65 8.69
C GLY A 92 -7.89 9.11 7.80
N PRO A 93 -8.26 8.52 6.63
CA PRO A 93 -7.31 7.80 5.79
C PRO A 93 -6.24 8.71 5.17
N ARG A 94 -6.55 9.98 4.89
CA ARG A 94 -5.56 10.93 4.36
C ARG A 94 -4.38 11.12 5.30
N THR A 95 -4.65 11.25 6.59
CA THR A 95 -3.66 11.47 7.65
C THR A 95 -3.03 10.15 8.07
N ASP A 96 -3.84 9.18 8.45
CA ASP A 96 -3.41 7.95 9.11
C ASP A 96 -2.71 6.98 8.15
N LEU A 97 -3.20 6.89 6.89
CA LEU A 97 -2.60 6.08 5.82
C LEU A 97 -1.67 6.89 4.91
N ARG A 98 -1.53 8.21 5.19
CA ARG A 98 -0.73 9.14 4.36
C ARG A 98 -1.09 9.08 2.88
N LEU A 99 -2.41 9.08 2.58
CA LEU A 99 -2.96 9.02 1.22
C LEU A 99 -2.92 10.38 0.47
N SER A 100 -2.39 11.43 1.07
CA SER A 100 -2.13 12.68 0.37
C SER A 100 -0.89 12.53 -0.52
N GLY A 101 -1.05 12.72 -1.82
CA GLY A 101 0.04 12.58 -2.79
C GLY A 101 0.39 13.88 -3.48
N THR A 102 1.64 13.97 -3.91
CA THR A 102 2.20 15.06 -4.71
C THR A 102 2.79 14.52 -6.01
N TRP A 103 3.07 15.40 -6.97
CA TRP A 103 3.79 15.00 -8.18
C TRP A 103 5.21 14.44 -7.88
N ARG A 104 5.82 14.88 -6.79
CA ARG A 104 7.09 14.32 -6.31
C ARG A 104 6.94 12.83 -5.95
N ASP A 105 5.83 12.45 -5.31
CA ASP A 105 5.57 11.04 -4.94
C ASP A 105 5.39 10.17 -6.17
N VAL A 106 4.70 10.66 -7.20
CA VAL A 106 4.56 9.96 -8.49
C VAL A 106 5.94 9.73 -9.13
N ARG A 107 6.79 10.78 -9.19
CA ARG A 107 8.15 10.64 -9.74
C ARG A 107 9.01 9.66 -8.95
N LEU A 108 8.96 9.71 -7.62
CA LEU A 108 9.66 8.74 -6.78
C LEU A 108 9.14 7.32 -7.02
N GLY A 109 7.83 7.15 -7.12
CA GLY A 109 7.21 5.88 -7.45
C GLY A 109 7.68 5.32 -8.79
N LEU A 110 7.76 6.15 -9.82
CA LEU A 110 8.30 5.75 -11.12
C LEU A 110 9.79 5.35 -11.03
N VAL A 111 10.62 6.13 -10.31
CA VAL A 111 12.06 5.82 -10.14
C VAL A 111 12.24 4.48 -9.44
N PHE A 112 11.55 4.27 -8.30
CA PHE A 112 11.65 3.02 -7.55
C PHE A 112 10.98 1.84 -8.27
N GLY A 113 9.88 2.06 -8.99
CA GLY A 113 9.22 1.03 -9.78
C GLY A 113 10.08 0.56 -10.96
N LEU A 114 10.61 1.49 -11.76
CA LEU A 114 11.51 1.17 -12.87
C LEU A 114 12.84 0.58 -12.38
N GLY A 115 13.45 1.17 -11.33
CA GLY A 115 14.64 0.61 -10.68
C GLY A 115 14.38 -0.78 -10.10
N GLY A 116 13.19 -0.99 -9.53
CA GLY A 116 12.73 -2.29 -9.06
C GLY A 116 12.65 -3.33 -10.18
N LEU A 117 12.16 -2.97 -11.37
CA LEU A 117 12.14 -3.87 -12.53
C LEU A 117 13.56 -4.27 -12.98
N VAL A 118 14.52 -3.35 -12.96
CA VAL A 118 15.93 -3.66 -13.29
C VAL A 118 16.52 -4.73 -12.36
N VAL A 119 16.07 -4.79 -11.12
CA VAL A 119 16.51 -5.80 -10.14
C VAL A 119 15.64 -7.05 -10.20
N SER A 120 14.32 -6.89 -10.24
CA SER A 120 13.38 -8.01 -10.13
C SER A 120 13.31 -8.89 -11.38
N VAL A 121 13.51 -8.33 -12.58
CA VAL A 121 13.50 -9.14 -13.81
C VAL A 121 14.66 -10.15 -13.83
N PRO A 122 15.95 -9.77 -13.64
CA PRO A 122 17.03 -10.73 -13.54
C PRO A 122 16.86 -11.71 -12.36
N ALA A 123 16.36 -11.23 -11.21
CA ALA A 123 16.08 -12.09 -10.06
C ALA A 123 15.01 -13.14 -10.37
N SER A 124 13.96 -12.77 -11.12
CA SER A 124 12.91 -13.70 -11.57
C SER A 124 13.45 -14.73 -12.56
N MET A 125 14.32 -14.32 -13.50
CA MET A 125 14.97 -15.24 -14.43
C MET A 125 15.88 -16.24 -13.71
N LEU A 126 16.68 -15.75 -12.75
CA LEU A 126 17.53 -16.62 -11.91
C LEU A 126 16.65 -17.57 -11.08
N TYR A 127 15.60 -17.07 -10.46
CA TYR A 127 14.68 -17.91 -9.70
C TYR A 127 14.07 -19.01 -10.58
N ALA A 128 13.58 -18.66 -11.78
CA ALA A 128 13.03 -19.62 -12.73
C ALA A 128 14.06 -20.67 -13.20
N SER A 129 15.33 -20.28 -13.37
CA SER A 129 16.40 -21.23 -13.74
C SER A 129 16.71 -22.26 -12.64
N ILE A 130 16.45 -21.90 -11.38
CA ILE A 130 16.68 -22.77 -10.20
C ILE A 130 15.47 -23.66 -9.92
N THR A 131 14.25 -23.09 -10.00
CA THR A 131 13.01 -23.78 -9.60
C THR A 131 12.30 -24.46 -10.77
N GLY A 132 12.66 -24.13 -12.02
CA GLY A 132 12.06 -24.71 -13.21
C GLY A 132 10.58 -24.39 -13.38
N PRO A 133 9.75 -25.38 -13.83
CA PRO A 133 8.32 -25.16 -14.12
C PRO A 133 7.48 -24.69 -12.94
N ASP A 134 7.95 -24.89 -11.69
CA ASP A 134 7.27 -24.47 -10.48
C ASP A 134 7.46 -22.98 -10.14
N ALA A 135 8.21 -22.24 -10.99
CA ALA A 135 8.49 -20.80 -10.82
C ALA A 135 7.24 -19.91 -10.92
N ASN A 136 6.15 -20.41 -11.49
CA ASN A 136 4.94 -19.64 -11.74
C ASN A 136 4.24 -19.20 -10.45
N SER A 137 3.74 -17.95 -10.45
CA SER A 137 2.97 -17.40 -9.33
C SER A 137 1.62 -18.11 -9.16
N ALA A 138 1.04 -18.04 -7.95
CA ALA A 138 -0.31 -18.53 -7.70
C ALA A 138 -1.33 -17.93 -8.69
N LEU A 139 -1.16 -16.67 -9.07
CA LEU A 139 -2.02 -16.00 -10.03
C LEU A 139 -1.99 -16.69 -11.40
N TYR A 140 -0.80 -17.05 -11.91
CA TYR A 140 -0.66 -17.80 -13.16
C TYR A 140 -1.24 -19.21 -13.05
N LYS A 141 -1.06 -19.88 -11.90
CA LYS A 141 -1.65 -21.21 -11.65
C LYS A 141 -3.18 -21.17 -11.65
N VAL A 142 -3.78 -20.07 -11.18
CA VAL A 142 -5.23 -19.89 -11.13
C VAL A 142 -5.82 -19.57 -12.52
N PHE A 143 -5.14 -18.73 -13.29
CA PHE A 143 -5.64 -18.22 -14.57
C PHE A 143 -5.06 -18.93 -15.81
N GLY A 144 -4.00 -19.71 -15.71
CA GLY A 144 -3.28 -20.26 -16.85
C GLY A 144 -4.13 -21.08 -17.83
N ASP A 145 -5.09 -21.85 -17.31
CA ASP A 145 -6.03 -22.66 -18.10
C ASP A 145 -7.32 -21.90 -18.48
N VAL A 146 -7.45 -20.66 -18.05
CA VAL A 146 -8.66 -19.85 -18.29
C VAL A 146 -8.52 -19.08 -19.58
N ARG A 147 -9.56 -19.08 -20.42
CA ARG A 147 -9.66 -18.20 -21.58
C ARG A 147 -10.73 -17.16 -21.32
N ALA A 148 -10.45 -15.93 -21.73
CA ALA A 148 -11.33 -14.79 -21.55
C ALA A 148 -11.46 -13.96 -22.83
N SER A 149 -12.61 -13.33 -23.03
CA SER A 149 -12.73 -12.30 -24.05
C SER A 149 -11.89 -11.06 -23.68
N TRP A 150 -11.52 -10.26 -24.66
CA TRP A 150 -10.72 -9.05 -24.46
C TRP A 150 -11.24 -8.13 -23.33
N PRO A 151 -12.55 -7.82 -23.22
CA PRO A 151 -13.04 -7.00 -22.12
C PRO A 151 -12.73 -7.60 -20.73
N TRP A 152 -12.87 -8.92 -20.57
CA TRP A 152 -12.55 -9.59 -19.30
C TRP A 152 -11.05 -9.65 -19.03
N ALA A 153 -10.24 -9.87 -20.06
CA ALA A 153 -8.78 -9.86 -19.92
C ALA A 153 -8.27 -8.46 -19.52
N VAL A 154 -8.85 -7.39 -20.08
CA VAL A 154 -8.55 -6.01 -19.67
C VAL A 154 -9.04 -5.74 -18.24
N ALA A 155 -10.19 -6.26 -17.84
CA ALA A 155 -10.67 -6.13 -16.45
C ALA A 155 -9.70 -6.80 -15.46
N VAL A 156 -9.23 -8.01 -15.77
CA VAL A 156 -8.19 -8.70 -14.97
C VAL A 156 -6.90 -7.88 -14.91
N PHE A 157 -6.45 -7.34 -16.03
CA PHE A 157 -5.28 -6.47 -16.07
C PHE A 157 -5.43 -5.24 -15.14
N ILE A 158 -6.57 -4.57 -15.19
CA ILE A 158 -6.85 -3.42 -14.31
C ILE A 158 -6.83 -3.85 -12.83
N VAL A 159 -7.40 -4.98 -12.49
CA VAL A 159 -7.40 -5.51 -11.14
C VAL A 159 -5.97 -5.79 -10.67
N VAL A 160 -5.18 -6.52 -11.46
CA VAL A 160 -3.83 -6.97 -11.09
C VAL A 160 -2.83 -5.81 -11.04
N VAL A 161 -2.97 -4.84 -11.93
CA VAL A 161 -1.99 -3.74 -12.05
C VAL A 161 -2.35 -2.54 -11.20
N PHE A 162 -3.63 -2.24 -11.02
CA PHE A 162 -4.05 -1.00 -10.36
C PHE A 162 -4.81 -1.22 -9.06
N VAL A 163 -5.84 -2.05 -9.07
CA VAL A 163 -6.71 -2.22 -7.90
C VAL A 163 -6.03 -3.02 -6.80
N GLY A 164 -5.43 -4.17 -7.12
CA GLY A 164 -4.70 -5.01 -6.18
C GLY A 164 -3.58 -4.24 -5.49
N PRO A 165 -2.60 -3.68 -6.24
CA PRO A 165 -1.53 -2.88 -5.66
C PRO A 165 -2.01 -1.73 -4.78
N LEU A 166 -3.05 -0.99 -5.19
CA LEU A 166 -3.62 0.06 -4.37
C LEU A 166 -4.12 -0.47 -3.02
N CYS A 167 -4.90 -1.56 -3.03
CA CYS A 167 -5.45 -2.15 -1.83
C CYS A 167 -4.36 -2.74 -0.93
N GLU A 168 -3.38 -3.43 -1.50
CA GLU A 168 -2.26 -4.01 -0.77
C GLU A 168 -1.38 -2.94 -0.12
N GLU A 169 -1.11 -1.83 -0.83
CA GLU A 169 -0.36 -0.72 -0.23
C GLU A 169 -1.13 -0.08 0.94
N ILE A 170 -2.46 0.03 0.86
CA ILE A 170 -3.30 0.49 1.98
C ILE A 170 -3.14 -0.44 3.19
N LEU A 171 -3.09 -1.75 3.01
CA LEU A 171 -2.94 -2.72 4.09
C LEU A 171 -1.53 -2.70 4.68
N TYR A 172 -0.52 -2.89 3.84
CA TYR A 172 0.85 -3.15 4.30
C TYR A 172 1.66 -1.88 4.53
N ARG A 173 1.60 -0.88 3.62
CA ARG A 173 2.36 0.39 3.73
C ARG A 173 1.54 1.52 4.35
N GLY A 174 0.21 1.35 4.43
CA GLY A 174 -0.69 2.24 5.17
C GLY A 174 -0.89 1.77 6.60
N LEU A 175 -1.72 0.74 6.79
CA LEU A 175 -2.20 0.30 8.10
C LEU A 175 -1.11 -0.37 8.94
N LEU A 176 -0.46 -1.43 8.42
CA LEU A 176 0.59 -2.14 9.14
C LEU A 176 1.80 -1.25 9.39
N TRP A 177 2.32 -0.59 8.35
CA TRP A 177 3.43 0.35 8.47
C TRP A 177 3.15 1.42 9.51
N GLY A 178 1.97 2.08 9.45
CA GLY A 178 1.61 3.13 10.41
C GLY A 178 1.54 2.63 11.86
N ALA A 179 1.07 1.40 12.08
CA ALA A 179 1.06 0.78 13.41
C ALA A 179 2.49 0.48 13.93
N LEU A 180 3.36 -0.04 13.08
CA LEU A 180 4.76 -0.35 13.40
C LEU A 180 5.60 0.91 13.60
N GLU A 181 5.47 1.89 12.69
CA GLU A 181 6.23 3.14 12.70
C GLU A 181 6.01 3.92 14.00
N ARG A 182 4.76 4.02 14.47
CA ARG A 182 4.44 4.70 15.73
C ARG A 182 5.04 4.03 16.95
N ARG A 183 5.28 2.72 16.91
CA ARG A 183 5.76 1.96 18.07
C ARG A 183 7.27 1.72 18.04
N TRP A 184 7.85 1.48 16.85
CA TRP A 184 9.24 1.04 16.70
C TRP A 184 10.03 1.80 15.62
N GLY A 185 9.43 2.82 15.01
CA GLY A 185 10.08 3.65 14.00
C GLY A 185 10.03 3.06 12.58
N GLN A 186 10.45 3.90 11.64
CA GLN A 186 10.30 3.64 10.20
C GLN A 186 11.11 2.45 9.67
N TRP A 187 12.27 2.15 10.26
CA TRP A 187 13.11 1.04 9.83
C TRP A 187 12.51 -0.32 10.19
N VAL A 188 11.93 -0.43 11.40
CA VAL A 188 11.17 -1.63 11.78
C VAL A 188 9.93 -1.76 10.92
N ALA A 189 9.23 -0.67 10.64
CA ALA A 189 8.07 -0.67 9.75
C ALA A 189 8.46 -1.16 8.34
N LEU A 190 9.58 -0.69 7.77
CA LEU A 190 10.08 -1.14 6.47
C LEU A 190 10.32 -2.65 6.46
N VAL A 191 11.13 -3.15 7.38
CA VAL A 191 11.54 -4.56 7.38
C VAL A 191 10.35 -5.47 7.64
N VAL A 192 9.58 -5.19 8.70
CA VAL A 192 8.48 -6.06 9.13
C VAL A 192 7.32 -6.02 8.12
N SER A 193 6.92 -4.84 7.62
CA SER A 193 5.82 -4.79 6.63
C SER A 193 6.18 -5.44 5.30
N THR A 194 7.46 -5.38 4.89
CA THR A 194 7.95 -6.04 3.67
C THR A 194 7.98 -7.56 3.84
N ALA A 195 8.44 -8.05 4.99
CA ALA A 195 8.44 -9.48 5.30
C ALA A 195 7.02 -10.03 5.39
N VAL A 196 6.13 -9.34 6.10
CA VAL A 196 4.71 -9.76 6.22
C VAL A 196 4.03 -9.74 4.86
N PHE A 197 4.26 -8.73 4.02
CA PHE A 197 3.76 -8.68 2.65
C PHE A 197 4.17 -9.91 1.82
N ALA A 198 5.46 -10.26 1.85
CA ALA A 198 5.95 -11.41 1.10
C ALA A 198 5.36 -12.75 1.61
N LEU A 199 5.21 -12.89 2.93
CA LEU A 199 4.66 -14.10 3.55
C LEU A 199 3.15 -14.23 3.37
N ALA A 200 2.42 -13.11 3.33
CA ALA A 200 0.97 -13.07 3.14
C ALA A 200 0.50 -13.56 1.76
N HIS A 201 1.42 -13.72 0.81
CA HIS A 201 1.12 -14.37 -0.46
C HIS A 201 1.02 -15.90 -0.36
N PHE A 202 1.41 -16.50 0.77
CA PHE A 202 1.44 -17.95 0.99
C PHE A 202 2.23 -18.75 -0.05
N GLU A 203 3.11 -18.07 -0.78
CA GLU A 203 4.02 -18.68 -1.75
C GLU A 203 5.42 -18.79 -1.12
N PHE A 204 5.58 -19.65 -0.13
CA PHE A 204 6.80 -19.72 0.71
C PHE A 204 8.07 -19.99 -0.10
N THR A 205 7.99 -20.80 -1.13
CA THR A 205 9.12 -21.06 -2.04
C THR A 205 9.52 -19.79 -2.82
N ARG A 206 8.55 -18.93 -3.17
CA ARG A 206 8.76 -17.66 -3.87
C ARG A 206 8.99 -16.47 -2.92
N ALA A 207 8.86 -16.65 -1.60
CA ALA A 207 9.03 -15.57 -0.64
C ALA A 207 10.36 -14.80 -0.80
N PRO A 208 11.52 -15.43 -1.08
CA PRO A 208 12.77 -14.70 -1.35
C PRO A 208 12.66 -13.78 -2.59
N LEU A 209 12.03 -14.23 -3.66
CA LEU A 209 11.80 -13.41 -4.86
C LEU A 209 10.82 -12.28 -4.56
N LEU A 210 9.74 -12.56 -3.84
CA LEU A 210 8.75 -11.54 -3.43
C LEU A 210 9.39 -10.48 -2.54
N LEU A 211 10.35 -10.82 -1.68
CA LEU A 211 11.11 -9.84 -0.91
C LEU A 211 11.94 -8.93 -1.82
N VAL A 212 12.64 -9.49 -2.82
CA VAL A 212 13.41 -8.70 -3.79
C VAL A 212 12.51 -7.71 -4.53
N ILE A 213 11.31 -8.13 -4.94
CA ILE A 213 10.32 -7.28 -5.62
C ILE A 213 9.76 -6.21 -4.67
N ALA A 214 9.49 -6.56 -3.42
CA ALA A 214 8.82 -5.70 -2.45
C ALA A 214 9.74 -4.62 -1.84
N VAL A 215 11.06 -4.84 -1.81
CA VAL A 215 12.02 -3.88 -1.22
C VAL A 215 11.99 -2.52 -1.93
N PRO A 216 12.09 -2.39 -3.27
CA PRO A 216 11.98 -1.10 -3.95
C PRO A 216 10.66 -0.37 -3.66
N ILE A 217 9.55 -1.10 -3.58
CA ILE A 217 8.23 -0.56 -3.24
C ILE A 217 8.23 0.01 -1.82
N ALA A 218 8.79 -0.72 -0.86
CA ALA A 218 8.89 -0.26 0.53
C ALA A 218 9.86 0.93 0.68
N LEU A 219 10.94 0.97 -0.10
CA LEU A 219 11.84 2.13 -0.16
C LEU A 219 11.14 3.36 -0.74
N ALA A 220 10.30 3.21 -1.76
CA ALA A 220 9.48 4.31 -2.27
C ALA A 220 8.62 4.92 -1.14
N ARG A 221 8.00 4.08 -0.30
CA ARG A 221 7.25 4.51 0.89
C ARG A 221 8.14 5.23 1.91
N LEU A 222 9.32 4.70 2.19
CA LEU A 222 10.27 5.27 3.15
C LEU A 222 10.73 6.66 2.73
N TYR A 223 11.19 6.81 1.49
CA TYR A 223 11.78 8.08 1.00
C TYR A 223 10.75 9.15 0.65
N SER A 224 9.53 8.78 0.29
CA SER A 224 8.46 9.75 0.06
C SER A 224 7.80 10.21 1.36
N GLY A 225 7.75 9.33 2.35
CA GLY A 225 6.95 9.52 3.56
C GLY A 225 5.44 9.38 3.32
N GLY A 226 4.99 9.17 2.08
CA GLY A 226 3.61 9.03 1.65
C GLY A 226 3.29 7.69 1.01
N LEU A 227 2.02 7.35 0.86
CA LEU A 227 1.59 6.07 0.29
C LEU A 227 1.64 6.06 -1.24
N TRP A 228 1.49 7.23 -1.90
CA TRP A 228 1.40 7.30 -3.35
C TRP A 228 2.64 6.82 -4.09
N ALA A 229 3.83 7.08 -3.56
CA ALA A 229 5.06 6.60 -4.20
C ALA A 229 5.15 5.07 -4.22
N SER A 230 4.78 4.40 -3.12
CA SER A 230 4.76 2.93 -3.09
C SER A 230 3.64 2.35 -3.96
N ILE A 231 2.46 2.98 -4.02
CA ILE A 231 1.37 2.59 -4.94
C ILE A 231 1.87 2.63 -6.39
N VAL A 232 2.45 3.75 -6.83
CA VAL A 232 2.95 3.89 -8.21
C VAL A 232 4.09 2.90 -8.49
N ALA A 233 5.04 2.73 -7.55
CA ALA A 233 6.12 1.77 -7.71
C ALA A 233 5.58 0.34 -7.88
N HIS A 234 4.59 -0.05 -7.08
CA HIS A 234 3.96 -1.37 -7.14
C HIS A 234 3.19 -1.56 -8.45
N GLN A 235 2.42 -0.56 -8.88
CA GLN A 235 1.73 -0.60 -10.18
C GLN A 235 2.69 -0.77 -11.35
N VAL A 236 3.80 -0.02 -11.36
CA VAL A 236 4.86 -0.15 -12.38
C VAL A 236 5.46 -1.56 -12.37
N THR A 237 5.73 -2.11 -11.20
CA THR A 237 6.28 -3.48 -11.07
C THR A 237 5.30 -4.53 -11.60
N ASN A 238 3.99 -4.32 -11.44
CA ASN A 238 2.96 -5.24 -11.90
C ASN A 238 2.56 -5.06 -13.37
N LEU A 239 3.03 -4.02 -14.07
CA LEU A 239 2.68 -3.80 -15.49
C LEU A 239 3.07 -4.98 -16.36
N LEU A 240 4.32 -5.45 -16.28
CA LEU A 240 4.80 -6.53 -17.14
C LEU A 240 4.08 -7.86 -16.84
N PRO A 241 4.02 -8.37 -15.61
CA PRO A 241 3.28 -9.61 -15.32
C PRO A 241 1.78 -9.49 -15.61
N GLY A 242 1.17 -8.34 -15.39
CA GLY A 242 -0.24 -8.11 -15.73
C GLY A 242 -0.51 -8.13 -17.24
N LEU A 243 0.40 -7.55 -18.04
CA LEU A 243 0.30 -7.60 -19.50
C LEU A 243 0.46 -9.04 -20.02
N VAL A 244 1.45 -9.78 -19.52
CA VAL A 244 1.66 -11.18 -19.90
C VAL A 244 0.43 -12.02 -19.56
N LEU A 245 -0.14 -11.84 -18.35
CA LEU A 245 -1.37 -12.53 -17.96
C LEU A 245 -2.55 -12.19 -18.89
N MET A 246 -2.73 -10.93 -19.26
CA MET A 246 -3.77 -10.50 -20.20
C MET A 246 -3.62 -11.19 -21.58
N LEU A 247 -2.40 -11.30 -22.09
CA LEU A 247 -2.12 -11.97 -23.37
C LEU A 247 -2.34 -13.49 -23.29
N ILE A 248 -2.06 -14.13 -22.15
CA ILE A 248 -2.37 -15.53 -21.90
C ILE A 248 -3.89 -15.75 -21.89
N LEU A 249 -4.63 -14.92 -21.17
CA LEU A 249 -6.10 -15.01 -21.08
C LEU A 249 -6.78 -14.88 -22.44
N THR A 250 -6.28 -14.02 -23.32
CA THR A 250 -6.79 -13.86 -24.70
C THR A 250 -6.34 -14.97 -25.66
N GLY A 251 -5.44 -15.86 -25.23
CA GLY A 251 -4.86 -16.88 -26.10
C GLY A 251 -3.80 -16.35 -27.10
N THR A 252 -3.40 -15.09 -26.96
CA THR A 252 -2.35 -14.47 -27.80
C THR A 252 -0.96 -14.99 -27.44
N MET A 253 -0.75 -15.40 -26.20
CA MET A 253 0.45 -16.10 -25.72
C MET A 253 0.09 -17.47 -25.15
N PRO A 254 0.96 -18.50 -25.30
CA PRO A 254 0.77 -19.76 -24.60
C PRO A 254 0.94 -19.56 -23.08
N ALA A 255 0.18 -20.33 -22.29
CA ALA A 255 0.50 -20.52 -20.89
C ALA A 255 1.76 -21.38 -20.81
N SER A 256 2.87 -20.82 -20.36
CA SER A 256 4.16 -21.52 -20.19
C SER A 256 4.13 -22.42 -18.97
#